data_b7e549f7f0de97f83699b9706c18b6d6
#
_entry.id   b7e549f7f0de97f83699b9706c18b6d6
#
_cell.length_a   1.000
_cell.length_b   1.000
_cell.length_c   1.000
_cell.angle_alpha   90.00
_cell.angle_beta   90.00
_cell.angle_gamma   90.00
#
_symmetry.space_group_name_H-M   'P 1'
#
loop_
_entity.id
_entity.type
_entity.pdbx_description
1 polymer ?
#
loop_
_entity_poly.entity_id
_entity_poly.type
_entity_poly.pdbx_seq_one_letter_code
_entity_poly.pdbx_strand_id
1 'polypeptide(L)'
;MWREGPADPEAFLRLFLGAVGSDWSPPTPLPPPLAQCAEALRRERGPWEAEIPVEGIRARPFPKLVVSGAHHAAFDAICDALERDLDAERAILPGAGHAVQRAQGFNETLAGFLERA
;
A
#
# COMPACT_ATOMS: atom_id res chain seq x y z
N MET A 1 6.00 14.37 -7.34
CA MET A 1 6.50 13.95 -6.02
C MET A 1 7.71 13.02 -6.16
N TRP A 2 7.59 11.91 -6.87
CA TRP A 2 8.65 10.91 -6.97
C TRP A 2 9.95 11.42 -7.60
N ARG A 3 9.85 12.14 -8.72
CA ARG A 3 11.02 12.69 -9.42
C ARG A 3 11.32 14.16 -9.08
N GLU A 4 10.32 14.88 -8.60
CA GLU A 4 10.38 16.31 -8.31
C GLU A 4 10.39 16.62 -6.80
N GLY A 5 10.38 15.57 -5.97
CA GLY A 5 10.42 15.69 -4.52
C GLY A 5 11.79 16.15 -3.99
N PRO A 6 11.87 16.38 -2.68
CA PRO A 6 13.13 16.78 -2.04
C PRO A 6 14.28 15.84 -2.37
N ALA A 7 15.46 16.39 -2.62
CA ALA A 7 16.68 15.61 -2.83
C ALA A 7 17.23 15.04 -1.50
N ASP A 8 16.94 15.72 -0.38
CA ASP A 8 17.30 15.25 0.95
C ASP A 8 16.47 14.03 1.36
N PRO A 9 17.10 12.91 1.75
CA PRO A 9 16.39 11.68 2.09
C PRO A 9 15.39 11.81 3.25
N GLU A 10 15.72 12.62 4.27
CA GLU A 10 14.83 12.84 5.41
C GLU A 10 13.58 13.63 5.01
N ALA A 11 13.76 14.72 4.28
CA ALA A 11 12.65 15.53 3.78
C ALA A 11 11.76 14.73 2.81
N PHE A 12 12.36 13.92 1.94
CA PHE A 12 11.63 13.04 1.04
C PHE A 12 10.80 12.00 1.81
N LEU A 13 11.41 11.32 2.78
CA LEU A 13 10.72 10.28 3.56
C LEU A 13 9.53 10.85 4.33
N ARG A 14 9.67 12.03 4.94
CA ARG A 14 8.56 12.71 5.64
C ARG A 14 7.42 13.06 4.70
N LEU A 15 7.74 13.60 3.53
CA LEU A 15 6.74 13.93 2.52
C LEU A 15 6.01 12.67 2.02
N PHE A 16 6.77 11.61 1.75
CA PHE A 16 6.23 10.32 1.32
C PHE A 16 5.28 9.72 2.35
N LEU A 17 5.70 9.65 3.63
CA LEU A 17 4.87 9.11 4.70
C LEU A 17 3.55 9.88 4.86
N GLY A 18 3.59 11.20 4.78
CA GLY A 18 2.38 12.02 4.77
C GLY A 18 1.47 11.72 3.58
N ALA A 19 2.04 11.55 2.39
CA ALA A 19 1.28 11.27 1.17
C ALA A 19 0.60 9.89 1.19
N VAL A 20 1.19 8.88 1.85
CA VAL A 20 0.57 7.56 2.00
C VAL A 20 -0.31 7.44 3.26
N GLY A 21 -0.51 8.53 4.01
CA GLY A 21 -1.33 8.52 5.21
C GLY A 21 -0.74 7.71 6.37
N SER A 22 0.58 7.64 6.46
CA SER A 22 1.27 7.01 7.59
C SER A 22 1.32 7.95 8.78
N ASP A 23 0.99 7.45 9.95
CA ASP A 23 1.15 8.14 11.24
C ASP A 23 2.53 7.95 11.87
N TRP A 24 3.37 7.10 11.26
CA TRP A 24 4.73 6.89 11.73
C TRP A 24 5.63 8.09 11.43
N SER A 25 6.36 8.56 12.44
CA SER A 25 7.33 9.63 12.33
C SER A 25 8.75 9.08 12.45
N PRO A 26 9.59 9.24 11.41
CA PRO A 26 10.97 8.79 11.48
C PRO A 26 11.79 9.65 12.46
N PRO A 27 12.83 9.06 13.10
CA PRO A 27 13.71 9.81 13.97
C PRO A 27 14.49 10.88 13.19
N THR A 28 14.92 11.93 13.91
CA THR A 28 15.79 13.00 13.41
C THR A 28 17.08 13.05 14.22
N PRO A 29 18.27 12.97 13.58
CA PRO A 29 18.50 12.69 12.15
C PRO A 29 18.13 11.26 11.78
N LEU A 30 17.91 10.99 10.49
CA LEU A 30 17.68 9.63 10.02
C LEU A 30 18.90 8.75 10.27
N PRO A 31 18.73 7.57 10.89
CA PRO A 31 19.79 6.57 10.92
C PRO A 31 20.24 6.18 9.51
N PRO A 32 21.53 5.84 9.27
CA PRO A 32 22.05 5.52 7.97
C PRO A 32 21.26 4.47 7.18
N PRO A 33 20.75 3.37 7.77
CA PRO A 33 19.92 2.42 7.05
C PRO A 33 18.61 3.02 6.52
N LEU A 34 17.96 3.90 7.30
CA LEU A 34 16.73 4.56 6.87
C LEU A 34 17.00 5.62 5.79
N ALA A 35 18.11 6.33 5.87
CA ALA A 35 18.51 7.26 4.83
C ALA A 35 18.77 6.53 3.49
N GLN A 36 19.40 5.36 3.53
CA GLN A 36 19.61 4.52 2.36
C GLN A 36 18.27 4.00 1.78
N CYS A 37 17.34 3.57 2.63
CA CYS A 37 16.00 3.16 2.20
C CYS A 37 15.23 4.33 1.55
N ALA A 38 15.28 5.51 2.13
CA ALA A 38 14.63 6.70 1.57
C ALA A 38 15.22 7.08 0.20
N GLU A 39 16.54 6.99 0.04
CA GLU A 39 17.20 7.24 -1.23
C GLU A 39 16.86 6.19 -2.30
N ALA A 40 16.78 4.92 -1.92
CA ALA A 40 16.32 3.85 -2.81
C ALA A 40 14.88 4.08 -3.26
N LEU A 41 13.98 4.35 -2.31
CA LEU A 41 12.56 4.64 -2.57
C LEU A 41 12.39 5.84 -3.52
N ARG A 42 13.20 6.89 -3.35
CA ARG A 42 13.19 8.06 -4.22
C ARG A 42 13.54 7.75 -5.67
N ARG A 43 14.36 6.72 -5.90
CA ARG A 43 14.82 6.28 -7.23
C ARG A 43 13.91 5.23 -7.86
N GLU A 44 13.03 4.62 -7.09
CA GLU A 44 12.11 3.62 -7.61
C GLU A 44 11.10 4.22 -8.60
N ARG A 45 10.57 3.36 -9.45
CA ARG A 45 9.47 3.72 -10.36
C ARG A 45 8.19 3.91 -9.55
N GLY A 46 7.40 4.90 -9.92
CA GLY A 46 6.10 5.10 -9.30
C GLY A 46 5.13 3.95 -9.61
N PRO A 47 4.22 3.61 -8.68
CA PRO A 47 3.26 2.53 -8.89
C PRO A 47 2.35 2.76 -10.11
N TRP A 48 2.15 4.00 -10.53
CA TRP A 48 1.40 4.35 -11.74
C TRP A 48 2.12 4.01 -13.06
N GLU A 49 3.39 3.62 -13.00
CA GLU A 49 4.15 3.13 -14.15
C GLU A 49 3.99 1.61 -14.34
N ALA A 50 3.30 0.93 -13.44
CA ALA A 50 3.06 -0.50 -13.53
C ALA A 50 1.91 -0.82 -14.49
N GLU A 51 2.14 -1.76 -15.40
CA GLU A 51 1.10 -2.37 -16.22
C GLU A 51 0.55 -3.60 -15.51
N ILE A 52 -0.62 -3.45 -14.91
CA ILE A 52 -1.28 -4.56 -14.18
C ILE A 52 -2.23 -5.27 -15.16
N PRO A 53 -2.03 -6.58 -15.44
CA PRO A 53 -2.87 -7.33 -16.36
C PRO A 53 -4.21 -7.71 -15.71
N VAL A 54 -5.04 -6.71 -15.42
CA VAL A 54 -6.30 -6.86 -14.66
C VAL A 54 -7.21 -7.91 -15.28
N GLU A 55 -7.43 -7.86 -16.59
CA GLU A 55 -8.27 -8.85 -17.32
C GLU A 55 -7.70 -10.27 -17.22
N GLY A 56 -6.38 -10.41 -17.31
CA GLY A 56 -5.72 -11.70 -17.16
C GLY A 56 -5.87 -12.28 -15.75
N ILE A 57 -5.80 -11.43 -14.72
CA ILE A 57 -6.01 -11.84 -13.33
C ILE A 57 -7.49 -12.18 -13.08
N ARG A 58 -8.40 -11.34 -13.59
CA ARG A 58 -9.85 -11.57 -13.48
C ARG A 58 -10.27 -12.91 -14.04
N ALA A 59 -9.73 -13.25 -15.21
CA ALA A 59 -10.06 -14.50 -15.91
C ALA A 59 -9.59 -15.79 -15.21
N ARG A 60 -8.75 -15.67 -14.17
CA ARG A 60 -8.26 -16.85 -13.44
C ARG A 60 -9.29 -17.33 -12.43
N PRO A 61 -9.43 -18.69 -12.26
CA PRO A 61 -10.45 -19.27 -11.41
C PRO A 61 -10.15 -19.21 -9.92
N PHE A 62 -8.95 -18.75 -9.51
CA PHE A 62 -8.63 -18.63 -8.09
C PHE A 62 -9.38 -17.47 -7.44
N PRO A 63 -9.79 -17.60 -6.17
CA PRO A 63 -10.39 -16.51 -5.42
C PRO A 63 -9.41 -15.36 -5.20
N LYS A 64 -9.94 -14.15 -5.06
CA LYS A 64 -9.15 -12.92 -4.95
C LYS A 64 -9.64 -12.09 -3.77
N LEU A 65 -8.72 -11.53 -3.02
CA LEU A 65 -9.02 -10.69 -1.85
C LEU A 65 -8.31 -9.34 -1.98
N VAL A 66 -9.06 -8.27 -1.81
CA VAL A 66 -8.55 -6.89 -1.71
C VAL A 66 -8.72 -6.41 -0.27
N VAL A 67 -7.62 -6.00 0.36
CA VAL A 67 -7.65 -5.52 1.75
C VAL A 67 -7.25 -4.05 1.80
N SER A 68 -8.02 -3.23 2.52
CA SER A 68 -7.71 -1.82 2.77
C SER A 68 -7.76 -1.45 4.25
N GLY A 69 -7.06 -0.37 4.59
CA GLY A 69 -6.98 0.15 5.96
C GLY A 69 -7.94 1.31 6.25
N ALA A 70 -8.76 1.72 5.29
CA ALA A 70 -9.68 2.87 5.39
C ALA A 70 -9.00 4.14 5.90
N HIS A 71 -7.79 4.45 5.41
CA HIS A 71 -6.96 5.54 5.92
C HIS A 71 -6.84 6.73 4.97
N HIS A 72 -7.15 6.55 3.68
CA HIS A 72 -7.00 7.61 2.69
C HIS A 72 -7.91 7.36 1.49
N ALA A 73 -8.70 8.36 1.10
CA ALA A 73 -9.71 8.25 0.04
C ALA A 73 -9.16 7.77 -1.32
N ALA A 74 -7.92 8.17 -1.68
CA ALA A 74 -7.31 7.71 -2.92
C ALA A 74 -7.01 6.20 -2.92
N PHE A 75 -6.54 5.66 -1.80
CA PHE A 75 -6.31 4.22 -1.66
C PHE A 75 -7.62 3.44 -1.60
N ASP A 76 -8.64 3.98 -0.96
CA ASP A 76 -9.97 3.36 -0.93
C ASP A 76 -10.55 3.29 -2.35
N ALA A 77 -10.46 4.36 -3.14
CA ALA A 77 -10.90 4.37 -4.53
C ALA A 77 -10.15 3.35 -5.41
N ILE A 78 -8.84 3.18 -5.20
CA ILE A 78 -8.05 2.15 -5.89
C ILE A 78 -8.54 0.75 -5.49
N CYS A 79 -8.76 0.51 -4.21
CA CYS A 79 -9.26 -0.78 -3.72
C CYS A 79 -10.67 -1.08 -4.23
N ASP A 80 -11.56 -0.09 -4.32
CA ASP A 80 -12.90 -0.23 -4.88
C ASP A 80 -12.84 -0.59 -6.38
N ALA A 81 -11.91 0.02 -7.12
CA ALA A 81 -11.68 -0.33 -8.51
C ALA A 81 -11.15 -1.77 -8.66
N LEU A 82 -10.20 -2.18 -7.84
CA LEU A 82 -9.66 -3.54 -7.85
C LEU A 82 -10.70 -4.59 -7.47
N GLU A 83 -11.52 -4.33 -6.45
CA GLU A 83 -12.63 -5.22 -6.06
C GLU A 83 -13.56 -5.46 -7.25
N ARG A 84 -14.01 -4.40 -7.89
CA ARG A 84 -14.92 -4.46 -9.06
C ARG A 84 -14.26 -5.12 -10.26
N ASP A 85 -13.06 -4.67 -10.62
CA ASP A 85 -12.41 -5.04 -11.87
C ASP A 85 -11.80 -6.45 -11.83
N LEU A 86 -11.45 -6.95 -10.66
CA LEU A 86 -10.95 -8.31 -10.44
C LEU A 86 -12.05 -9.30 -10.04
N ASP A 87 -13.26 -8.84 -9.77
CA ASP A 87 -14.32 -9.66 -9.16
C ASP A 87 -13.81 -10.28 -7.84
N ALA A 88 -13.27 -9.45 -6.99
CA ALA A 88 -12.58 -9.84 -5.76
C ALA A 88 -13.46 -9.63 -4.52
N GLU A 89 -13.22 -10.44 -3.48
CA GLU A 89 -13.75 -10.19 -2.13
C GLU A 89 -13.06 -8.97 -1.52
N ARG A 90 -13.78 -8.14 -0.77
CA ARG A 90 -13.25 -6.97 -0.09
C ARG A 90 -13.20 -7.17 1.41
N ALA A 91 -12.06 -6.87 2.02
CA ALA A 91 -11.93 -6.72 3.46
C ALA A 91 -11.42 -5.32 3.81
N ILE A 92 -12.04 -4.70 4.82
CA ILE A 92 -11.64 -3.40 5.34
C ILE A 92 -11.21 -3.58 6.79
N LEU A 93 -10.00 -3.12 7.12
CA LEU A 93 -9.43 -3.16 8.47
C LEU A 93 -9.27 -1.72 8.97
N PRO A 94 -10.31 -1.11 9.54
CA PRO A 94 -10.26 0.27 10.00
C PRO A 94 -9.14 0.48 11.02
N GLY A 95 -8.39 1.59 10.88
CA GLY A 95 -7.24 1.88 11.74
C GLY A 95 -5.94 1.17 11.37
N ALA A 96 -5.95 0.29 10.36
CA ALA A 96 -4.74 -0.40 9.90
C ALA A 96 -3.72 0.51 9.21
N GLY A 97 -4.15 1.67 8.70
CA GLY A 97 -3.30 2.55 7.92
C GLY A 97 -2.87 1.93 6.60
N HIS A 98 -1.73 2.39 6.07
CA HIS A 98 -1.19 1.91 4.80
C HIS A 98 -0.65 0.47 4.88
N ALA A 99 -0.10 0.09 6.02
CA ALA A 99 0.55 -1.22 6.23
C ALA A 99 -0.44 -2.25 6.80
N VAL A 100 -1.49 -2.58 6.05
CA VAL A 100 -2.60 -3.46 6.48
C VAL A 100 -2.15 -4.81 7.03
N GLN A 101 -1.03 -5.35 6.53
CA GLN A 101 -0.45 -6.62 6.98
C GLN A 101 0.06 -6.59 8.44
N ARG A 102 0.19 -5.41 9.04
CA ARG A 102 0.57 -5.23 10.46
C ARG A 102 -0.63 -5.02 11.37
N ALA A 103 -1.81 -4.90 10.81
CA ALA A 103 -3.01 -4.64 11.58
C ALA A 103 -3.43 -5.87 12.38
N GLN A 104 -3.98 -5.59 13.57
CA GLN A 104 -4.71 -6.61 14.30
C GLN A 104 -5.89 -7.09 13.45
N GLY A 105 -6.09 -8.38 13.35
CA GLY A 105 -7.15 -8.98 12.54
C GLY A 105 -6.76 -9.29 11.09
N PHE A 106 -5.57 -8.87 10.60
CA PHE A 106 -5.16 -9.20 9.25
C PHE A 106 -5.02 -10.72 9.03
N ASN A 107 -4.36 -11.41 9.96
CA ASN A 107 -4.14 -12.85 9.86
C ASN A 107 -5.45 -13.64 9.92
N GLU A 108 -6.37 -13.23 10.79
CA GLU A 108 -7.72 -13.83 10.87
C GLU A 108 -8.52 -13.62 9.59
N THR A 109 -8.46 -12.40 9.04
CA THR A 109 -9.11 -12.07 7.76
C THR A 109 -8.55 -12.94 6.62
N LEU A 110 -7.23 -13.06 6.54
CA LEU A 110 -6.56 -13.87 5.52
C LEU A 110 -6.87 -15.36 5.70
N ALA A 111 -6.80 -15.88 6.92
CA ALA A 111 -7.12 -17.28 7.22
C ALA A 111 -8.57 -17.61 6.85
N GLY A 112 -9.53 -16.78 7.26
CA GLY A 112 -10.93 -16.96 6.91
C GLY A 112 -11.20 -16.91 5.40
N PHE A 113 -10.47 -16.07 4.66
CA PHE A 113 -10.55 -16.07 3.22
C PHE A 113 -10.01 -17.40 2.63
N LEU A 114 -8.85 -17.86 3.07
CA LEU A 114 -8.22 -19.09 2.56
C LEU A 114 -9.05 -20.35 2.86
N GLU A 115 -9.78 -20.37 3.97
CA GLU A 115 -10.68 -21.48 4.33
C GLU A 115 -11.91 -21.57 3.42
N ARG A 116 -12.31 -20.45 2.80
CA ARG A 116 -13.44 -20.40 1.84
C ARG A 116 -13.02 -20.51 0.38
N ALA A 117 -11.72 -20.42 0.15
CA ALA A 117 -11.13 -20.37 -1.18
C ALA A 117 -11.10 -21.73 -1.89
#